data_796a0cfd2b9e5236e5abc2532ea4ee49
#
_entry.id   796a0cfd2b9e5236e5abc2532ea4ee49
#
_cell.length_a   1.000
_cell.length_b   1.000
_cell.length_c   1.000
_cell.angle_alpha   90.00
_cell.angle_beta   90.00
_cell.angle_gamma   90.00
#
_symmetry.space_group_name_H-M   'P 1'
#
loop_
_entity.id
_entity.type
_entity.pdbx_description
1 polymer ?
#
loop_
_entity_poly.entity_id
_entity_poly.type
_entity_poly.pdbx_seq_one_letter_code
_entity_poly.pdbx_strand_id
1 'polypeptide(L)'
;DNSRSAEQTIIESIKADVAGGWGSTIRRGREATLLMIEMIERRETTGNPMVLIGDFNNTLADGVLSHLLTNSLRFASSIDSDAYLAKYCLNDAWHLFQQMLSNKENDIDETNVINDPNEIDETAIEIDRKENLERMPTHYYGGSGSVLDYILLSCEFDASYQDSLFQVSSYNTYNRHLINPIFDRDGESTDHGVVLVTLTLRY
;
A
#
# COMPACT_ATOMS: atom_id res chain seq x y z
N ASP A 1 10.67 18.60 -47.09
CA ASP A 1 11.74 18.08 -46.23
C ASP A 1 11.51 18.31 -44.72
N ASN A 2 10.80 19.40 -44.34
CA ASN A 2 10.51 19.67 -42.90
C ASN A 2 9.57 18.63 -42.22
N SER A 3 8.68 17.99 -42.95
CA SER A 3 7.77 16.99 -42.39
C SER A 3 8.49 15.69 -42.01
N ARG A 4 9.46 15.28 -42.82
CA ARG A 4 10.29 14.10 -42.52
C ARG A 4 11.18 14.31 -41.30
N SER A 5 11.70 15.51 -41.10
CA SER A 5 12.52 15.81 -39.93
C SER A 5 11.69 15.86 -38.63
N ALA A 6 10.46 16.37 -38.67
CA ALA A 6 9.56 16.40 -37.52
C ALA A 6 9.11 14.99 -37.12
N GLU A 7 8.72 14.16 -38.09
CA GLU A 7 8.33 12.77 -37.84
C GLU A 7 9.49 11.95 -37.27
N GLN A 8 10.68 12.15 -37.78
CA GLN A 8 11.88 11.48 -37.29
C GLN A 8 12.23 11.88 -35.88
N THR A 9 12.06 13.15 -35.51
CA THR A 9 12.24 13.65 -34.15
C THR A 9 11.23 13.04 -33.19
N ILE A 10 9.97 12.90 -33.57
CA ILE A 10 8.92 12.25 -32.78
C ILE A 10 9.26 10.78 -32.55
N ILE A 11 9.67 10.05 -33.57
CA ILE A 11 10.07 8.65 -33.48
C ILE A 11 11.27 8.47 -32.53
N GLU A 12 12.25 9.35 -32.60
CA GLU A 12 13.41 9.32 -31.71
C GLU A 12 13.02 9.62 -30.27
N SER A 13 12.11 10.57 -30.05
CA SER A 13 11.55 10.84 -28.69
C SER A 13 10.84 9.61 -28.13
N ILE A 14 9.97 8.96 -28.91
CA ILE A 14 9.28 7.74 -28.47
C ILE A 14 10.27 6.62 -28.10
N LYS A 15 11.33 6.43 -28.89
CA LYS A 15 12.38 5.44 -28.59
C LYS A 15 13.13 5.78 -27.32
N ALA A 16 13.42 7.06 -27.09
CA ALA A 16 14.06 7.52 -25.85
C ALA A 16 13.18 7.31 -24.62
N ASP A 17 11.89 7.59 -24.74
CA ASP A 17 10.91 7.38 -23.67
C ASP A 17 10.77 5.90 -23.29
N VAL A 18 10.69 5.02 -24.31
CA VAL A 18 10.65 3.56 -24.09
C VAL A 18 11.92 3.06 -23.41
N ALA A 19 13.09 3.50 -23.89
CA ALA A 19 14.36 3.12 -23.28
C ALA A 19 14.53 3.68 -21.86
N GLY A 20 14.09 4.92 -21.64
CA GLY A 20 14.09 5.58 -20.33
C GLY A 20 13.18 4.88 -19.32
N GLY A 21 11.98 4.48 -19.74
CA GLY A 21 11.04 3.73 -18.92
C GLY A 21 11.61 2.38 -18.47
N TRP A 22 12.26 1.64 -19.38
CA TRP A 22 12.95 0.40 -19.05
C TRP A 22 14.12 0.61 -18.08
N GLY A 23 14.95 1.62 -18.33
CA GLY A 23 16.06 1.98 -17.45
C GLY A 23 15.58 2.34 -16.03
N SER A 24 14.50 3.08 -15.90
CA SER A 24 13.86 3.41 -14.62
C SER A 24 13.34 2.18 -13.89
N THR A 25 12.76 1.22 -14.60
CA THR A 25 12.26 -0.04 -14.04
C THR A 25 13.39 -0.88 -13.46
N ILE A 26 14.49 -1.04 -14.19
CA ILE A 26 15.68 -1.76 -13.72
C ILE A 26 16.26 -1.09 -12.47
N ARG A 27 16.35 0.23 -12.48
CA ARG A 27 16.90 1.00 -11.36
C ARG A 27 16.06 0.82 -10.10
N ARG A 28 14.73 0.98 -10.19
CA ARG A 28 13.81 0.75 -9.07
C ARG A 28 13.91 -0.67 -8.51
N GLY A 29 13.92 -1.68 -9.38
CA GLY A 29 14.05 -3.06 -8.96
C GLY A 29 15.35 -3.33 -8.19
N ARG A 30 16.46 -2.76 -8.67
CA ARG A 30 17.75 -2.85 -7.98
C ARG A 30 17.72 -2.15 -6.63
N GLU A 31 17.20 -0.94 -6.54
CA GLU A 31 17.10 -0.16 -5.30
C GLU A 31 16.22 -0.88 -4.28
N ALA A 32 15.04 -1.38 -4.69
CA ALA A 32 14.15 -2.16 -3.84
C ALA A 32 14.82 -3.45 -3.32
N THR A 33 15.56 -4.15 -4.18
CA THR A 33 16.31 -5.36 -3.79
C THR A 33 17.37 -5.05 -2.73
N LEU A 34 18.18 -4.02 -2.93
CA LEU A 34 19.22 -3.62 -1.98
C LEU A 34 18.61 -3.17 -0.64
N LEU A 35 17.52 -2.42 -0.70
CA LEU A 35 16.78 -1.99 0.49
C LEU A 35 16.26 -3.21 1.27
N MET A 36 15.66 -4.19 0.59
CA MET A 36 15.17 -5.40 1.24
C MET A 36 16.26 -6.23 1.89
N ILE A 37 17.42 -6.36 1.24
CA ILE A 37 18.60 -7.05 1.81
C ILE A 37 19.03 -6.34 3.10
N GLU A 38 19.21 -5.02 3.09
CA GLU A 38 19.58 -4.24 4.26
C GLU A 38 18.57 -4.39 5.40
N MET A 39 17.27 -4.38 5.08
CA MET A 39 16.21 -4.56 6.07
C MET A 39 16.27 -5.95 6.73
N ILE A 40 16.51 -7.01 5.95
CA ILE A 40 16.68 -8.37 6.46
C ILE A 40 17.89 -8.45 7.39
N GLU A 41 19.04 -7.92 6.99
CA GLU A 41 20.27 -7.91 7.80
C GLU A 41 20.06 -7.13 9.13
N ARG A 42 19.36 -6.00 9.07
CA ARG A 42 18.97 -5.26 10.27
C ARG A 42 18.05 -6.07 11.17
N ARG A 43 17.07 -6.73 10.58
CA ARG A 43 16.12 -7.57 11.30
C ARG A 43 16.82 -8.73 12.02
N GLU A 44 17.74 -9.41 11.36
CA GLU A 44 18.56 -10.49 11.95
C GLU A 44 19.36 -10.00 13.16
N THR A 45 19.90 -8.79 13.06
CA THR A 45 20.76 -8.22 14.11
C THR A 45 19.97 -7.70 15.31
N THR A 46 18.82 -7.06 15.09
CA THR A 46 18.08 -6.35 16.14
C THR A 46 16.84 -7.08 16.63
N GLY A 47 16.22 -7.90 15.79
CA GLY A 47 14.91 -8.50 16.04
C GLY A 47 13.75 -7.49 16.05
N ASN A 48 14.02 -6.20 15.80
CA ASN A 48 13.01 -5.14 15.88
C ASN A 48 11.98 -5.22 14.75
N PRO A 49 10.73 -4.79 14.99
CA PRO A 49 9.74 -4.58 13.94
C PRO A 49 10.26 -3.66 12.84
N MET A 50 9.82 -3.91 11.60
CA MET A 50 10.22 -3.12 10.45
C MET A 50 9.05 -2.25 9.96
N VAL A 51 9.35 -1.01 9.62
CA VAL A 51 8.44 -0.07 8.98
C VAL A 51 9.15 0.57 7.80
N LEU A 52 8.56 0.51 6.62
CA LEU A 52 9.08 1.12 5.41
C LEU A 52 8.03 2.09 4.86
N ILE A 53 8.39 3.36 4.74
CA ILE A 53 7.49 4.43 4.30
C ILE A 53 8.15 5.22 3.18
N GLY A 54 7.40 5.53 2.12
CA GLY A 54 7.90 6.39 1.07
C GLY A 54 7.07 6.36 -0.20
N ASP A 55 7.52 7.19 -1.14
CA ASP A 55 7.13 7.15 -2.53
C ASP A 55 7.98 6.09 -3.24
N PHE A 56 7.33 5.05 -3.76
CA PHE A 56 7.99 3.97 -4.49
C PHE A 56 8.02 4.20 -6.01
N ASN A 57 7.38 5.27 -6.48
CA ASN A 57 7.27 5.60 -7.91
C ASN A 57 6.77 4.43 -8.77
N ASN A 58 6.02 3.51 -8.15
CA ASN A 58 5.45 2.34 -8.78
C ASN A 58 4.35 1.74 -7.92
N THR A 59 3.48 0.94 -8.52
CA THR A 59 2.47 0.20 -7.77
C THR A 59 3.06 -1.09 -7.19
N LEU A 60 2.60 -1.51 -6.01
CA LEU A 60 3.03 -2.78 -5.40
C LEU A 60 2.60 -4.01 -6.22
N ALA A 61 1.60 -3.86 -7.07
CA ALA A 61 1.16 -4.92 -7.99
C ALA A 61 2.15 -5.16 -9.13
N ASP A 62 3.02 -4.20 -9.42
CA ASP A 62 4.10 -4.37 -10.39
C ASP A 62 5.17 -5.30 -9.80
N GLY A 63 5.54 -6.33 -10.57
CA GLY A 63 6.51 -7.35 -10.16
C GLY A 63 7.86 -6.80 -9.66
N VAL A 64 8.19 -5.56 -9.98
CA VAL A 64 9.44 -4.89 -9.56
C VAL A 64 9.52 -4.73 -8.04
N LEU A 65 8.38 -4.48 -7.36
CA LEU A 65 8.31 -4.27 -5.92
C LEU A 65 7.77 -5.49 -5.16
N SER A 66 7.34 -6.54 -5.86
CA SER A 66 6.64 -7.67 -5.26
C SER A 66 7.45 -8.40 -4.16
N HIS A 67 8.78 -8.41 -4.25
CA HIS A 67 9.64 -9.07 -3.26
C HIS A 67 9.74 -8.33 -1.92
N LEU A 68 9.22 -7.11 -1.82
CA LEU A 68 9.06 -6.42 -0.54
C LEU A 68 7.89 -6.99 0.28
N LEU A 69 6.96 -7.71 -0.36
CA LEU A 69 5.72 -8.16 0.23
C LEU A 69 5.77 -9.65 0.61
N THR A 70 5.11 -9.98 1.71
CA THR A 70 5.00 -11.35 2.23
C THR A 70 4.39 -12.32 1.20
N ASN A 71 3.40 -11.88 0.43
CA ASN A 71 2.70 -12.72 -0.55
C ASN A 71 3.52 -13.08 -1.78
N SER A 72 4.70 -12.49 -1.97
CA SER A 72 5.60 -12.82 -3.07
C SER A 72 6.50 -14.03 -2.78
N LEU A 73 6.55 -14.50 -1.55
CA LEU A 73 7.37 -15.65 -1.18
C LEU A 73 6.82 -16.93 -1.81
N ARG A 74 7.64 -17.57 -2.66
CA ARG A 74 7.30 -18.81 -3.38
C ARG A 74 7.95 -20.03 -2.75
N PHE A 75 8.03 -20.08 -1.44
CA PHE A 75 8.57 -21.24 -0.76
C PHE A 75 7.47 -22.24 -0.45
N ALA A 76 7.66 -23.49 -0.88
CA ALA A 76 6.86 -24.60 -0.39
C ALA A 76 7.31 -24.87 1.05
N SER A 77 6.57 -24.33 2.00
CA SER A 77 6.94 -24.36 3.40
C SER A 77 5.98 -25.23 4.20
N SER A 78 6.52 -25.81 5.26
CA SER A 78 5.71 -26.21 6.39
C SER A 78 5.14 -24.96 7.08
N ILE A 79 4.03 -25.09 7.79
CA ILE A 79 3.38 -23.99 8.53
C ILE A 79 4.40 -23.21 9.40
N ASP A 80 5.34 -23.91 10.05
CA ASP A 80 6.37 -23.31 10.89
C ASP A 80 7.37 -22.45 10.10
N SER A 81 7.68 -22.84 8.86
CA SER A 81 8.58 -22.08 8.00
C SER A 81 7.95 -20.79 7.50
N ASP A 82 6.65 -20.76 7.23
CA ASP A 82 5.92 -19.56 6.82
C ASP A 82 5.91 -18.51 7.93
N ALA A 83 5.64 -18.92 9.16
CA ALA A 83 5.69 -18.03 10.31
C ALA A 83 7.10 -17.43 10.52
N TYR A 84 8.15 -18.20 10.29
CA TYR A 84 9.52 -17.72 10.36
C TYR A 84 9.83 -16.71 9.25
N LEU A 85 9.44 -17.00 8.02
CA LEU A 85 9.69 -16.15 6.85
C LEU A 85 8.89 -14.85 6.91
N ALA A 86 7.70 -14.85 7.50
CA ALA A 86 6.88 -13.64 7.67
C ALA A 86 7.62 -12.52 8.43
N LYS A 87 8.58 -12.88 9.29
CA LYS A 87 9.40 -11.90 10.04
C LYS A 87 10.29 -11.04 9.13
N TYR A 88 10.61 -11.52 7.94
CA TYR A 88 11.50 -10.85 6.99
C TYR A 88 10.78 -10.19 5.82
N CYS A 89 9.47 -10.12 5.88
CA CYS A 89 8.63 -9.56 4.83
C CYS A 89 7.75 -8.45 5.37
N LEU A 90 7.21 -7.66 4.45
CA LEU A 90 6.36 -6.53 4.77
C LEU A 90 4.95 -6.76 4.22
N ASN A 91 3.98 -6.19 4.90
CA ASN A 91 2.58 -6.13 4.50
C ASN A 91 2.18 -4.69 4.22
N ASP A 92 1.37 -4.46 3.19
CA ASP A 92 0.79 -3.15 2.95
C ASP A 92 -0.19 -2.79 4.07
N ALA A 93 0.00 -1.65 4.71
CA ALA A 93 -0.85 -1.16 5.80
C ALA A 93 -2.33 -1.02 5.36
N TRP A 94 -2.60 -0.72 4.09
CA TRP A 94 -3.96 -0.74 3.55
C TRP A 94 -4.59 -2.13 3.65
N HIS A 95 -3.85 -3.15 3.28
CA HIS A 95 -4.33 -4.53 3.33
C HIS A 95 -4.59 -4.98 4.78
N LEU A 96 -3.68 -4.65 5.70
CA LEU A 96 -3.86 -4.90 7.14
C LEU A 96 -5.09 -4.19 7.71
N PHE A 97 -5.36 -2.96 7.26
CA PHE A 97 -6.56 -2.22 7.64
C PHE A 97 -7.83 -2.92 7.14
N GLN A 98 -7.87 -3.36 5.87
CA GLN A 98 -9.00 -4.12 5.33
C GLN A 98 -9.25 -5.42 6.10
N GLN A 99 -8.19 -6.16 6.45
CA GLN A 99 -8.31 -7.38 7.26
C GLN A 99 -8.88 -7.08 8.66
N MET A 100 -8.44 -6.01 9.31
CA MET A 100 -8.97 -5.60 10.61
C MET A 100 -10.46 -5.29 10.54
N LEU A 101 -10.92 -4.62 9.49
CA LEU A 101 -12.34 -4.35 9.28
C LEU A 101 -13.15 -5.64 9.10
N SER A 102 -12.67 -6.57 8.28
CA SER A 102 -13.33 -7.86 8.04
C SER A 102 -13.42 -8.73 9.30
N ASN A 103 -12.41 -8.72 10.15
CA ASN A 103 -12.42 -9.48 11.39
C ASN A 103 -13.44 -8.93 12.41
N LYS A 104 -13.62 -7.61 12.49
CA LYS A 104 -14.64 -6.99 13.34
C LYS A 104 -16.07 -7.37 12.96
N GLU A 105 -16.33 -7.62 11.69
CA GLU A 105 -17.67 -8.06 11.22
C GLU A 105 -17.99 -9.45 11.69
N ASN A 106 -17.04 -10.36 11.56
CA ASN A 106 -17.23 -11.75 11.97
C ASN A 106 -17.51 -11.84 13.49
N ASP A 107 -16.90 -10.96 14.30
CA ASP A 107 -17.14 -10.92 15.75
C ASP A 107 -18.53 -10.36 16.11
N ILE A 108 -19.13 -9.51 15.25
CA ILE A 108 -20.46 -8.92 15.50
C ILE A 108 -21.57 -9.92 15.12
N ASP A 109 -21.41 -10.69 14.04
CA ASP A 109 -22.40 -11.66 13.60
C ASP A 109 -22.58 -12.82 14.60
N GLU A 110 -21.58 -13.15 15.41
CA GLU A 110 -21.69 -14.20 16.43
C GLU A 110 -22.42 -13.74 17.72
N THR A 111 -22.63 -12.44 17.94
CA THR A 111 -23.13 -11.92 19.22
C THR A 111 -24.50 -11.26 19.17
N ASN A 112 -25.09 -10.96 18.01
CA ASN A 112 -26.35 -10.22 17.93
C ASN A 112 -27.42 -10.91 17.07
N VAL A 113 -28.16 -11.85 17.69
CA VAL A 113 -29.55 -12.15 17.32
C VAL A 113 -30.47 -11.66 18.44
N ILE A 114 -30.62 -10.34 18.57
CA ILE A 114 -31.73 -9.70 19.29
C ILE A 114 -32.34 -8.67 18.35
N ASN A 115 -33.41 -9.07 17.66
CA ASN A 115 -34.20 -8.21 16.79
C ASN A 115 -35.06 -7.26 17.63
N ASP A 116 -34.64 -6.02 17.76
CA ASP A 116 -35.55 -4.91 18.09
C ASP A 116 -35.97 -4.22 16.76
N PRO A 117 -37.27 -4.25 16.36
CA PRO A 117 -37.74 -3.75 15.07
C PRO A 117 -37.76 -2.23 14.94
N ASN A 118 -37.27 -1.48 15.94
CA ASN A 118 -37.27 0.00 15.94
C ASN A 118 -35.89 0.66 15.99
N GLU A 119 -34.81 -0.11 15.99
CA GLU A 119 -33.49 0.46 15.86
C GLU A 119 -33.14 0.71 14.38
N ILE A 120 -32.83 1.95 14.04
CA ILE A 120 -32.29 2.30 12.70
C ILE A 120 -30.98 1.56 12.60
N ASP A 121 -30.91 0.63 11.68
CA ASP A 121 -29.78 -0.26 11.47
C ASP A 121 -28.54 0.55 11.05
N GLU A 122 -27.81 1.09 12.02
CA GLU A 122 -26.51 1.75 11.79
C GLU A 122 -25.52 0.76 11.18
N THR A 123 -25.71 -0.56 11.37
CA THR A 123 -24.89 -1.61 10.80
C THR A 123 -25.06 -1.72 9.29
N ALA A 124 -26.28 -1.51 8.74
CA ALA A 124 -26.52 -1.49 7.30
C ALA A 124 -25.82 -0.32 6.60
N ILE A 125 -25.73 0.84 7.28
CA ILE A 125 -25.00 2.02 6.76
C ILE A 125 -23.48 1.78 6.80
N GLU A 126 -23.00 1.03 7.77
CA GLU A 126 -21.59 0.70 7.93
C GLU A 126 -21.14 -0.39 6.96
N ILE A 127 -22.00 -1.35 6.66
CA ILE A 127 -21.81 -2.39 5.63
C ILE A 127 -21.73 -1.77 4.23
N ASP A 128 -22.63 -0.84 3.90
CA ASP A 128 -22.65 -0.13 2.60
C ASP A 128 -21.37 0.74 2.41
N ARG A 129 -20.81 1.26 3.50
CA ARG A 129 -19.52 1.96 3.49
C ARG A 129 -18.31 1.05 3.21
N LYS A 130 -18.41 -0.24 3.50
CA LYS A 130 -17.30 -1.20 3.36
C LYS A 130 -17.23 -1.86 2.00
N GLU A 131 -18.37 -2.19 1.39
CA GLU A 131 -18.39 -2.74 0.02
C GLU A 131 -17.79 -1.78 -1.01
N ASN A 132 -17.67 -0.49 -0.65
CA ASN A 132 -17.08 0.57 -1.48
C ASN A 132 -15.80 1.19 -0.91
N LEU A 133 -15.08 0.53 0.02
CA LEU A 133 -13.84 1.08 0.55
C LEU A 133 -12.72 0.97 -0.49
N GLU A 134 -12.65 1.98 -1.36
CA GLU A 134 -11.63 2.09 -2.38
C GLU A 134 -10.41 2.85 -1.83
N ARG A 135 -9.21 2.35 -2.14
CA ARG A 135 -7.98 3.05 -1.81
C ARG A 135 -7.83 4.27 -2.69
N MET A 136 -7.79 5.45 -2.06
CA MET A 136 -7.63 6.71 -2.77
C MET A 136 -6.22 6.82 -3.37
N PRO A 137 -6.10 7.31 -4.62
CA PRO A 137 -4.81 7.58 -5.24
C PRO A 137 -3.98 8.59 -4.45
N THR A 138 -2.66 8.42 -4.48
CA THR A 138 -1.70 9.36 -3.88
C THR A 138 -1.03 10.27 -4.92
N HIS A 139 -1.16 9.97 -6.21
CA HIS A 139 -0.65 10.78 -7.30
C HIS A 139 -1.57 10.71 -8.51
N TYR A 140 -1.62 11.78 -9.31
CA TYR A 140 -2.39 11.86 -10.55
C TYR A 140 -1.51 12.28 -11.72
N TYR A 141 -1.56 11.50 -12.79
CA TYR A 141 -0.98 11.87 -14.07
C TYR A 141 -2.11 12.11 -15.08
N GLY A 142 -2.33 13.37 -15.44
CA GLY A 142 -3.53 13.76 -16.17
C GLY A 142 -4.79 13.43 -15.37
N GLY A 143 -5.71 12.66 -15.95
CA GLY A 143 -6.94 12.20 -15.25
C GLY A 143 -6.81 10.84 -14.57
N SER A 144 -5.64 10.21 -14.61
CA SER A 144 -5.42 8.87 -14.06
C SER A 144 -4.77 8.93 -12.68
N GLY A 145 -5.46 8.40 -11.67
CA GLY A 145 -4.94 8.28 -10.31
C GLY A 145 -4.15 7.00 -10.09
N SER A 146 -3.06 7.09 -9.31
CA SER A 146 -2.21 5.95 -8.94
C SER A 146 -1.84 6.02 -7.48
N VAL A 147 -1.68 4.86 -6.84
CA VAL A 147 -1.09 4.77 -5.50
C VAL A 147 0.39 4.52 -5.67
N LEU A 148 1.23 5.48 -5.29
CA LEU A 148 2.68 5.42 -5.37
C LEU A 148 3.33 5.49 -3.99
N ASP A 149 2.61 6.01 -2.99
CA ASP A 149 3.05 6.19 -1.62
C ASP A 149 2.49 5.10 -0.72
N TYR A 150 3.36 4.43 0.00
CA TYR A 150 3.01 3.28 0.81
C TYR A 150 3.59 3.34 2.21
N ILE A 151 2.90 2.70 3.14
CA ILE A 151 3.38 2.32 4.47
C ILE A 151 3.35 0.81 4.52
N LEU A 152 4.55 0.20 4.55
CA LEU A 152 4.73 -1.24 4.63
C LEU A 152 5.20 -1.62 6.03
N LEU A 153 4.60 -2.65 6.60
CA LEU A 153 4.71 -3.03 8.00
C LEU A 153 5.07 -4.51 8.13
N SER A 154 5.96 -4.87 9.04
CA SER A 154 6.29 -6.27 9.34
C SER A 154 5.17 -6.98 10.09
N CYS A 155 5.32 -8.27 10.33
CA CYS A 155 4.28 -9.13 10.90
C CYS A 155 3.81 -8.71 12.30
N GLU A 156 4.59 -7.95 13.06
CA GLU A 156 4.18 -7.44 14.37
C GLU A 156 3.00 -6.47 14.33
N PHE A 157 2.65 -5.99 13.14
CA PHE A 157 1.51 -5.10 12.89
C PHE A 157 0.34 -5.82 12.21
N ASP A 158 0.48 -7.12 11.93
CA ASP A 158 -0.54 -7.97 11.34
C ASP A 158 -1.31 -8.70 12.44
N ALA A 159 -2.62 -8.41 12.58
CA ALA A 159 -3.45 -9.00 13.61
C ALA A 159 -3.62 -10.53 13.49
N SER A 160 -3.36 -11.10 12.32
CA SER A 160 -3.37 -12.56 12.11
C SER A 160 -2.11 -13.25 12.63
N TYR A 161 -1.04 -12.51 12.88
CA TYR A 161 0.20 -13.04 13.42
C TYR A 161 0.11 -13.21 14.93
N GLN A 162 0.47 -14.40 15.44
CA GLN A 162 0.28 -14.76 16.85
C GLN A 162 0.98 -13.80 17.81
N ASP A 163 2.18 -13.36 17.47
CA ASP A 163 3.00 -12.49 18.32
C ASP A 163 2.86 -11.00 17.94
N SER A 164 1.76 -10.62 17.24
CA SER A 164 1.57 -9.22 16.85
C SER A 164 1.29 -8.35 18.07
N LEU A 165 1.98 -7.21 18.14
CA LEU A 165 1.87 -6.24 19.23
C LEU A 165 0.88 -5.12 18.89
N PHE A 166 0.69 -4.85 17.62
CA PHE A 166 -0.11 -3.74 17.11
C PHE A 166 -1.07 -4.23 16.04
N GLN A 167 -2.06 -3.40 15.76
CA GLN A 167 -2.92 -3.52 14.59
C GLN A 167 -3.10 -2.17 13.93
N VAL A 168 -3.37 -2.18 12.62
CA VAL A 168 -3.75 -0.98 11.88
C VAL A 168 -5.21 -0.68 12.19
N SER A 169 -5.48 0.40 12.93
CA SER A 169 -6.84 0.78 13.33
C SER A 169 -7.49 1.81 12.43
N SER A 170 -6.70 2.58 11.65
CA SER A 170 -7.22 3.44 10.60
C SER A 170 -6.20 3.64 9.49
N TYR A 171 -6.72 3.92 8.29
CA TYR A 171 -5.93 4.28 7.11
C TYR A 171 -6.64 5.41 6.38
N ASN A 172 -5.92 6.49 6.11
CA ASN A 172 -6.46 7.66 5.43
C ASN A 172 -5.48 8.14 4.35
N THR A 173 -6.03 8.57 3.21
CA THR A 173 -5.28 9.27 2.18
C THR A 173 -5.85 10.68 2.01
N TYR A 174 -5.03 11.68 2.19
CA TYR A 174 -5.38 13.09 2.02
C TYR A 174 -4.81 13.56 0.68
N ASN A 175 -5.66 13.57 -0.35
CA ASN A 175 -5.28 13.91 -1.73
C ASN A 175 -6.13 15.04 -2.34
N ARG A 176 -6.95 15.71 -1.53
CA ARG A 176 -7.90 16.72 -2.00
C ARG A 176 -7.22 17.88 -2.75
N HIS A 177 -6.06 18.31 -2.29
CA HIS A 177 -5.27 19.37 -2.93
C HIS A 177 -4.84 19.03 -4.36
N LEU A 178 -4.77 17.74 -4.72
CA LEU A 178 -4.42 17.27 -6.06
C LEU A 178 -5.58 17.37 -7.04
N ILE A 179 -6.82 17.22 -6.55
CA ILE A 179 -8.03 17.11 -7.38
C ILE A 179 -8.86 18.38 -7.36
N ASN A 180 -9.03 18.97 -6.19
CA ASN A 180 -9.88 20.11 -5.95
C ASN A 180 -9.25 21.02 -4.88
N PRO A 181 -8.25 21.81 -5.25
CA PRO A 181 -7.59 22.74 -4.34
C PRO A 181 -8.61 23.76 -3.83
N ILE A 182 -8.62 24.00 -2.50
CA ILE A 182 -9.53 24.92 -1.84
C ILE A 182 -8.88 26.28 -1.65
N PHE A 183 -7.56 26.30 -1.45
CA PHE A 183 -6.79 27.49 -1.18
C PHE A 183 -5.94 27.85 -2.39
N ASP A 184 -5.68 29.15 -2.58
CA ASP A 184 -4.89 29.67 -3.71
C ASP A 184 -3.48 29.06 -3.81
N ARG A 185 -2.96 28.55 -2.69
CA ARG A 185 -1.61 27.94 -2.61
C ARG A 185 -1.60 26.42 -2.60
N ASP A 186 -2.73 25.76 -2.70
CA ASP A 186 -2.77 24.30 -2.72
C ASP A 186 -2.01 23.71 -3.92
N GLY A 187 -2.00 24.43 -5.06
CA GLY A 187 -1.21 24.06 -6.24
C GLY A 187 0.31 24.25 -6.08
N GLU A 188 0.77 24.93 -5.02
CA GLU A 188 2.19 25.10 -4.68
C GLU A 188 2.68 24.04 -3.66
N SER A 189 1.77 23.18 -3.19
CA SER A 189 2.09 22.09 -2.26
C SER A 189 2.71 20.89 -3.01
N THR A 190 2.82 19.75 -2.34
CA THR A 190 3.28 18.52 -2.98
C THR A 190 2.31 18.06 -4.08
N ASP A 191 2.81 17.41 -5.12
CA ASP A 191 2.05 16.69 -6.15
C ASP A 191 1.68 15.25 -5.70
N HIS A 192 1.96 14.91 -4.43
CA HIS A 192 1.58 13.67 -3.80
C HIS A 192 0.57 13.86 -2.66
N GLY A 193 -0.33 12.89 -2.51
CA GLY A 193 -1.22 12.79 -1.37
C GLY A 193 -0.50 12.28 -0.12
N VAL A 194 -0.99 12.70 1.05
CA VAL A 194 -0.45 12.27 2.33
C VAL A 194 -1.16 11.00 2.81
N VAL A 195 -0.42 9.94 3.10
CA VAL A 195 -0.94 8.71 3.70
C VAL A 195 -0.73 8.75 5.21
N LEU A 196 -1.79 8.50 5.97
CA LEU A 196 -1.77 8.44 7.42
C LEU A 196 -2.33 7.10 7.90
N VAL A 197 -1.57 6.43 8.76
CA VAL A 197 -1.96 5.17 9.42
C VAL A 197 -1.94 5.34 10.92
N THR A 198 -2.98 4.85 11.60
CA THR A 198 -3.01 4.76 13.06
C THR A 198 -2.76 3.32 13.49
N LEU A 199 -1.80 3.15 14.38
CA LEU A 199 -1.46 1.88 14.99
C LEU A 199 -1.95 1.86 16.44
N THR A 200 -2.64 0.81 16.85
CA THR A 200 -3.09 0.60 18.22
C THR A 200 -2.51 -0.68 18.79
N LEU A 201 -2.16 -0.64 20.10
CA LEU A 201 -1.75 -1.85 20.82
C LEU A 201 -2.90 -2.86 20.85
N ARG A 202 -2.56 -4.12 20.74
CA ARG A 202 -3.47 -5.24 20.97
C ARG A 202 -3.35 -5.68 22.44
N TYR A 203 -4.51 -5.84 23.09
CA TYR A 203 -4.62 -6.29 24.48
C TYR A 203 -5.19 -7.71 24.51
#